data_f272fa1c14f12f9248c5fdd0da22c500
#
_entry.id   f272fa1c14f12f9248c5fdd0da22c500
#
_cell.length_a   1.000
_cell.length_b   1.000
_cell.length_c   1.000
_cell.angle_alpha   90.00
_cell.angle_beta   90.00
_cell.angle_gamma   90.00
#
_symmetry.space_group_name_H-M   'P 1'
#
loop_
_entity.id
_entity.type
_entity.pdbx_description
1 polymer ?
#
loop_
_entity_poly.entity_id
_entity_poly.type
_entity_poly.pdbx_seq_one_letter_code
_entity_poly.pdbx_strand_id
1 'polypeptide(L)'
;MTDSLDYVIVIGGHNDAFKLDSIGGIDNFKAKLEILCKGLVEKYPTAKIFFFTRWNCKNFKESDSEKVVDAMVEVCGNYSIPIFDCARKGGIYADNDTFRRIYFQGEKDTAHLNAKGHVRFLKVAENFILQY
;
A
#
# COMPACT_ATOMS: atom_id res chain seq x y z
N MET A 1 22.96 -1.34 19.81
CA MET A 1 21.80 -0.47 19.58
C MET A 1 20.62 -1.38 19.30
N THR A 2 19.69 -1.48 20.22
CA THR A 2 18.40 -2.14 19.94
C THR A 2 17.58 -1.16 19.14
N ASP A 3 17.32 -1.49 17.87
CA ASP A 3 16.40 -0.72 17.02
C ASP A 3 14.97 -0.93 17.57
N SER A 4 14.63 -0.25 18.66
CA SER A 4 13.29 -0.25 19.19
C SER A 4 12.48 0.78 18.41
N LEU A 5 11.61 0.31 17.52
CA LEU A 5 10.61 1.12 16.85
C LEU A 5 9.26 0.91 17.53
N ASP A 6 8.51 1.97 17.71
CA ASP A 6 7.12 1.87 18.17
C ASP A 6 6.17 1.47 17.02
N TYR A 7 6.46 1.98 15.84
CA TYR A 7 5.65 1.78 14.63
C TYR A 7 6.51 1.47 13.41
N VAL A 8 6.02 0.54 12.57
CA VAL A 8 6.53 0.30 11.21
C VAL A 8 5.36 0.46 10.25
N ILE A 9 5.48 1.38 9.31
CA ILE A 9 4.44 1.67 8.31
C ILE A 9 4.99 1.38 6.93
N VAL A 10 4.30 0.50 6.19
CA VAL A 10 4.65 0.12 4.82
C VAL A 10 3.52 0.52 3.87
N ILE A 11 3.87 1.26 2.83
CA ILE A 11 2.97 1.55 1.71
C ILE A 11 3.61 0.97 0.45
N GLY A 12 2.90 0.10 -0.27
CA GLY A 12 3.52 -0.58 -1.40
C GLY A 12 2.55 -1.16 -2.42
N GLY A 13 3.12 -1.91 -3.38
CA GLY A 13 2.37 -2.63 -4.42
C GLY A 13 2.08 -1.81 -5.69
N HIS A 14 2.43 -0.52 -5.76
CA HIS A 14 2.13 0.31 -6.93
C HIS A 14 2.91 -0.15 -8.17
N ASN A 15 4.22 -0.22 -8.06
CA ASN A 15 5.07 -0.64 -9.17
C ASN A 15 4.86 -2.10 -9.54
N ASP A 16 4.60 -2.95 -8.57
CA ASP A 16 4.37 -4.38 -8.76
C ASP A 16 3.13 -4.62 -9.62
N ALA A 17 2.05 -3.87 -9.42
CA ALA A 17 0.84 -4.00 -10.21
C ALA A 17 1.02 -3.63 -11.69
N PHE A 18 1.96 -2.74 -12.01
CA PHE A 18 2.29 -2.39 -13.40
C PHE A 18 3.32 -3.31 -14.05
N LYS A 19 4.01 -4.12 -13.27
CA LYS A 19 5.12 -4.99 -13.72
C LYS A 19 4.95 -6.43 -13.30
N LEU A 20 3.72 -6.85 -12.95
CA LEU A 20 3.49 -8.14 -12.31
C LEU A 20 4.09 -9.31 -13.10
N ASP A 21 3.87 -9.37 -14.42
CA ASP A 21 4.44 -10.41 -15.26
C ASP A 21 5.98 -10.38 -15.27
N SER A 22 6.57 -9.18 -15.32
CA SER A 22 8.04 -9.03 -15.35
C SER A 22 8.73 -9.40 -14.05
N ILE A 23 8.01 -9.37 -12.93
CA ILE A 23 8.53 -9.80 -11.62
C ILE A 23 8.22 -11.28 -11.31
N GLY A 24 7.71 -12.04 -12.26
CA GLY A 24 7.41 -13.46 -12.10
C GLY A 24 5.99 -13.79 -11.65
N GLY A 25 5.05 -12.86 -11.81
CA GLY A 25 3.63 -13.06 -11.54
C GLY A 25 3.24 -12.95 -10.08
N ILE A 26 1.95 -13.20 -9.82
CA ILE A 26 1.35 -13.03 -8.50
C ILE A 26 1.93 -13.96 -7.44
N ASP A 27 2.28 -15.18 -7.79
CA ASP A 27 2.83 -16.13 -6.83
C ASP A 27 4.22 -15.70 -6.35
N ASN A 28 5.05 -15.17 -7.25
CA ASN A 28 6.34 -14.61 -6.86
C ASN A 28 6.18 -13.35 -6.01
N PHE A 29 5.22 -12.48 -6.35
CA PHE A 29 4.88 -11.32 -5.54
C PHE A 29 4.49 -11.73 -4.11
N LYS A 30 3.57 -12.69 -3.96
CA LYS A 30 3.18 -13.23 -2.65
C LYS A 30 4.37 -13.79 -1.88
N ALA A 31 5.20 -14.61 -2.52
CA ALA A 31 6.38 -15.19 -1.87
C ALA A 31 7.36 -14.13 -1.34
N LYS A 32 7.59 -13.06 -2.10
CA LYS A 32 8.44 -11.95 -1.66
C LYS A 32 7.80 -11.13 -0.53
N LEU A 33 6.50 -10.94 -0.60
CA LEU A 33 5.75 -10.25 0.46
C LEU A 33 5.74 -11.05 1.77
N GLU A 34 5.64 -12.38 1.71
CA GLU A 34 5.78 -13.25 2.88
C GLU A 34 7.15 -13.11 3.54
N ILE A 35 8.22 -13.09 2.74
CA ILE A 35 9.57 -12.86 3.26
C ILE A 35 9.66 -11.51 3.98
N LEU A 36 9.06 -10.46 3.39
CA LEU A 36 9.02 -9.14 4.01
C LEU A 36 8.25 -9.15 5.33
N CYS A 37 7.02 -9.66 5.33
CA CYS A 37 6.18 -9.71 6.52
C CYS A 37 6.84 -10.49 7.66
N LYS A 38 7.36 -11.67 7.36
CA LYS A 38 8.12 -12.49 8.32
C LYS A 38 9.32 -11.74 8.88
N GLY A 39 10.12 -11.15 8.00
CA GLY A 39 11.31 -10.40 8.40
C GLY A 39 10.99 -9.19 9.27
N LEU A 40 9.90 -8.48 9.01
CA LEU A 40 9.47 -7.35 9.82
C LEU A 40 9.03 -7.78 11.23
N VAL A 41 8.23 -8.84 11.31
CA VAL A 41 7.77 -9.39 12.61
C VAL A 41 8.96 -9.90 13.45
N GLU A 42 9.90 -10.59 12.81
CA GLU A 42 11.10 -11.11 13.50
C GLU A 42 12.04 -9.99 13.94
N LYS A 43 12.22 -8.97 13.10
CA LYS A 43 13.14 -7.87 13.40
C LYS A 43 12.58 -6.87 14.42
N TYR A 44 11.26 -6.63 14.38
CA TYR A 44 10.60 -5.63 15.21
C TYR A 44 9.43 -6.22 16.03
N PRO A 45 9.72 -7.18 16.92
CA PRO A 45 8.68 -7.96 17.61
C PRO A 45 7.84 -7.12 18.60
N THR A 46 8.32 -5.93 18.96
CA THR A 46 7.63 -5.00 19.88
C THR A 46 6.94 -3.86 19.15
N ALA A 47 7.20 -3.68 17.85
CA ALA A 47 6.58 -2.62 17.07
C ALA A 47 5.16 -2.98 16.61
N LYS A 48 4.32 -1.97 16.47
CA LYS A 48 3.07 -2.10 15.74
C LYS A 48 3.35 -1.93 14.24
N ILE A 49 3.06 -2.97 13.45
CA ILE A 49 3.33 -3.01 12.02
C ILE A 49 2.02 -2.79 11.27
N PHE A 50 2.02 -1.85 10.34
CA PHE A 50 0.86 -1.51 9.50
C PHE A 50 1.24 -1.50 8.04
N PHE A 51 0.32 -2.02 7.21
CA PHE A 51 0.44 -1.93 5.76
C PHE A 51 -0.69 -1.08 5.18
N PHE A 52 -0.36 -0.40 4.08
CA PHE A 52 -1.32 0.29 3.23
C PHE A 52 -1.13 -0.19 1.81
N THR A 53 -2.22 -0.53 1.14
CA THR A 53 -2.16 -0.89 -0.29
C THR A 53 -1.95 0.36 -1.15
N ARG A 54 -1.72 0.14 -2.44
CA ARG A 54 -1.69 1.19 -3.45
C ARG A 54 -3.06 1.88 -3.63
N TRP A 55 -3.07 3.00 -4.33
CA TRP A 55 -4.30 3.64 -4.81
C TRP A 55 -4.95 2.81 -5.93
N ASN A 56 -6.25 2.98 -6.12
CA ASN A 56 -6.94 2.36 -7.25
C ASN A 56 -6.55 3.03 -8.57
N CYS A 57 -5.89 2.27 -9.46
CA CYS A 57 -5.47 2.70 -10.79
C CYS A 57 -5.98 1.72 -11.86
N LYS A 58 -7.13 1.09 -11.63
CA LYS A 58 -7.68 0.03 -12.46
C LYS A 58 -7.84 0.44 -13.92
N ASN A 59 -8.33 1.65 -14.15
CA ASN A 59 -8.64 2.13 -15.49
C ASN A 59 -7.46 2.84 -16.17
N PHE A 60 -6.37 3.12 -15.45
CA PHE A 60 -5.24 3.86 -15.99
C PHE A 60 -4.32 3.01 -16.88
N LYS A 61 -4.20 1.74 -16.61
CA LYS A 61 -3.59 0.69 -17.44
C LYS A 61 -4.27 -0.61 -17.08
N GLU A 62 -4.36 -1.54 -18.01
CA GLU A 62 -4.71 -2.94 -17.74
C GLU A 62 -3.92 -3.39 -16.53
N SER A 63 -4.59 -3.44 -15.41
CA SER A 63 -3.84 -3.49 -14.19
C SER A 63 -4.16 -4.76 -13.44
N ASP A 64 -3.13 -5.43 -13.07
CA ASP A 64 -3.14 -6.43 -12.04
C ASP A 64 -3.33 -5.83 -10.64
N SER A 65 -3.87 -4.59 -10.58
CA SER A 65 -4.07 -3.81 -9.37
C SER A 65 -4.89 -4.57 -8.33
N GLU A 66 -5.99 -5.17 -8.75
CA GLU A 66 -6.85 -5.94 -7.84
C GLU A 66 -6.14 -7.18 -7.33
N LYS A 67 -5.43 -7.91 -8.19
CA LYS A 67 -4.64 -9.09 -7.80
C LYS A 67 -3.58 -8.75 -6.77
N VAL A 68 -2.86 -7.64 -6.97
CA VAL A 68 -1.82 -7.20 -6.02
C VAL A 68 -2.43 -6.78 -4.68
N VAL A 69 -3.53 -6.03 -4.70
CA VAL A 69 -4.23 -5.62 -3.47
C VAL A 69 -4.73 -6.84 -2.70
N ASP A 70 -5.38 -7.77 -3.37
CA ASP A 70 -5.89 -9.00 -2.74
C ASP A 70 -4.77 -9.87 -2.16
N ALA A 71 -3.66 -9.99 -2.89
CA ALA A 71 -2.47 -10.69 -2.41
C ALA A 71 -1.86 -10.02 -1.17
N MET A 72 -1.82 -8.68 -1.13
CA MET A 72 -1.34 -7.96 0.05
C MET A 72 -2.23 -8.20 1.26
N VAL A 73 -3.54 -8.15 1.09
CA VAL A 73 -4.50 -8.41 2.18
C VAL A 73 -4.37 -9.85 2.69
N GLU A 74 -4.27 -10.82 1.79
CA GLU A 74 -4.11 -12.23 2.13
C GLU A 74 -2.81 -12.48 2.91
N VAL A 75 -1.68 -12.05 2.36
CA VAL A 75 -0.37 -12.31 2.98
C VAL A 75 -0.21 -11.59 4.32
N CYS A 76 -0.59 -10.31 4.42
CA CYS A 76 -0.57 -9.60 5.69
C CYS A 76 -1.47 -10.28 6.74
N GLY A 77 -2.62 -10.79 6.32
CA GLY A 77 -3.53 -11.54 7.19
C GLY A 77 -2.90 -12.80 7.77
N ASN A 78 -2.08 -13.52 7.00
CA ASN A 78 -1.35 -14.71 7.46
C ASN A 78 -0.36 -14.40 8.61
N TYR A 79 0.08 -13.15 8.71
CA TYR A 79 0.99 -12.68 9.76
C TYR A 79 0.31 -11.82 10.83
N SER A 80 -1.02 -11.76 10.82
CA SER A 80 -1.80 -10.87 11.70
C SER A 80 -1.39 -9.40 11.62
N ILE A 81 -0.88 -8.96 10.48
CA ILE A 81 -0.48 -7.57 10.25
C ILE A 81 -1.71 -6.79 9.75
N PRO A 82 -2.14 -5.74 10.47
CA PRO A 82 -3.20 -4.86 9.98
C PRO A 82 -2.84 -4.21 8.65
N ILE A 83 -3.75 -4.28 7.69
CA ILE A 83 -3.59 -3.65 6.38
C ILE A 83 -4.82 -2.82 6.02
N PHE A 84 -4.60 -1.60 5.54
CA PHE A 84 -5.65 -0.73 5.04
C PHE A 84 -5.72 -0.81 3.51
N ASP A 85 -6.90 -1.15 2.99
CA ASP A 85 -7.17 -1.20 1.55
C ASP A 85 -7.41 0.20 1.00
N CYS A 86 -6.32 0.89 0.64
CA CYS A 86 -6.39 2.23 0.05
C CYS A 86 -7.06 2.24 -1.31
N ALA A 87 -6.97 1.13 -2.06
CA ALA A 87 -7.55 1.04 -3.39
C ALA A 87 -9.07 1.16 -3.37
N ARG A 88 -9.71 0.59 -2.34
CA ARG A 88 -11.17 0.54 -2.24
C ARG A 88 -11.75 1.51 -1.20
N LYS A 89 -10.94 1.95 -0.23
CA LYS A 89 -11.42 2.72 0.94
C LYS A 89 -10.64 4.02 1.20
N GLY A 90 -9.57 4.28 0.44
CA GLY A 90 -8.64 5.38 0.73
C GLY A 90 -9.17 6.79 0.40
N GLY A 91 -10.21 6.90 -0.40
CA GLY A 91 -10.73 8.20 -0.84
C GLY A 91 -9.78 8.96 -1.79
N ILE A 92 -8.85 8.24 -2.40
CA ILE A 92 -7.87 8.75 -3.37
C ILE A 92 -8.22 8.19 -4.75
N TYR A 93 -8.73 9.04 -5.63
CA TYR A 93 -9.28 8.64 -6.93
C TYR A 93 -8.23 8.79 -8.03
N ALA A 94 -7.19 7.95 -8.00
CA ALA A 94 -6.04 8.04 -8.91
C ALA A 94 -6.39 7.88 -10.40
N ASP A 95 -7.49 7.23 -10.73
CA ASP A 95 -7.96 7.08 -12.11
C ASP A 95 -8.65 8.33 -12.68
N ASN A 96 -8.95 9.33 -11.85
CA ASN A 96 -9.65 10.54 -12.28
C ASN A 96 -8.66 11.67 -12.57
N ASP A 97 -8.70 12.21 -13.81
CA ASP A 97 -7.78 13.26 -14.26
C ASP A 97 -7.89 14.55 -13.43
N THR A 98 -9.11 14.99 -13.15
CA THR A 98 -9.34 16.20 -12.34
C THR A 98 -8.82 16.02 -10.94
N PHE A 99 -9.03 14.84 -10.35
CA PHE A 99 -8.51 14.53 -9.02
C PHE A 99 -6.97 14.55 -9.01
N ARG A 100 -6.32 13.96 -10.02
CA ARG A 100 -4.84 13.98 -10.11
C ARG A 100 -4.28 15.39 -10.23
N ARG A 101 -4.90 16.27 -11.02
CA ARG A 101 -4.47 17.67 -11.13
C ARG A 101 -4.46 18.40 -9.78
N ILE A 102 -5.37 18.04 -8.88
CA ILE A 102 -5.53 18.70 -7.58
C ILE A 102 -4.65 18.06 -6.52
N TYR A 103 -4.56 16.74 -6.47
CA TYR A 103 -4.02 15.98 -5.32
C TYR A 103 -2.75 15.19 -5.59
N PHE A 104 -2.31 15.08 -6.83
CA PHE A 104 -1.08 14.39 -7.20
C PHE A 104 0.02 15.38 -7.61
N GLN A 105 1.25 14.89 -7.69
CA GLN A 105 2.40 15.71 -8.12
C GLN A 105 2.35 16.08 -9.59
N GLY A 106 1.60 15.34 -10.40
CA GLY A 106 1.36 15.62 -11.80
C GLY A 106 0.09 14.94 -12.29
N GLU A 107 -0.49 15.46 -13.38
CA GLU A 107 -1.73 14.94 -13.98
C GLU A 107 -1.59 13.48 -14.43
N LYS A 108 -0.38 13.07 -14.83
CA LYS A 108 -0.07 11.69 -15.25
C LYS A 108 0.48 10.81 -14.13
N ASP A 109 0.74 11.38 -12.97
CA ASP A 109 1.23 10.64 -11.82
C ASP A 109 0.05 9.98 -11.09
N THR A 110 0.10 8.68 -10.93
CA THR A 110 -0.92 7.89 -10.22
C THR A 110 -0.42 7.35 -8.90
N ALA A 111 0.82 7.68 -8.52
CA ALA A 111 1.47 7.15 -7.32
C ALA A 111 1.68 8.20 -6.23
N HIS A 112 2.15 9.39 -6.60
CA HIS A 112 2.70 10.36 -5.66
C HIS A 112 1.71 11.50 -5.41
N LEU A 113 1.21 11.57 -4.18
CA LEU A 113 0.38 12.67 -3.72
C LEU A 113 1.22 13.95 -3.57
N ASN A 114 0.61 15.09 -3.84
CA ASN A 114 1.15 16.39 -3.45
C ASN A 114 0.74 16.73 -2.00
N ALA A 115 1.11 17.91 -1.50
CA ALA A 115 0.80 18.33 -0.14
C ALA A 115 -0.71 18.26 0.18
N LYS A 116 -1.58 18.68 -0.74
CA LYS A 116 -3.04 18.61 -0.56
C LYS A 116 -3.54 17.16 -0.50
N GLY A 117 -2.96 16.28 -1.33
CA GLY A 117 -3.27 14.86 -1.35
C GLY A 117 -2.87 14.18 -0.03
N HIS A 118 -1.71 14.50 0.50
CA HIS A 118 -1.26 14.01 1.80
C HIS A 118 -2.18 14.46 2.93
N VAL A 119 -2.56 15.74 2.96
CA VAL A 119 -3.50 16.25 3.97
C VAL A 119 -4.85 15.53 3.89
N ARG A 120 -5.34 15.28 2.67
CA ARG A 120 -6.59 14.54 2.45
C ARG A 120 -6.51 13.11 2.99
N PHE A 121 -5.41 12.42 2.76
CA PHE A 121 -5.21 11.03 3.18
C PHE A 121 -4.85 10.88 4.66
N LEU A 122 -4.22 11.90 5.26
CA LEU A 122 -3.71 11.85 6.62
C LEU A 122 -4.76 11.36 7.63
N LYS A 123 -5.97 11.89 7.56
CA LYS A 123 -7.05 11.52 8.49
C LYS A 123 -7.49 10.07 8.36
N VAL A 124 -7.47 9.54 7.14
CA VAL A 124 -7.79 8.13 6.87
C VAL A 124 -6.72 7.22 7.47
N ALA A 125 -5.46 7.55 7.23
CA ALA A 125 -4.33 6.78 7.75
C ALA A 125 -4.26 6.85 9.28
N GLU A 126 -4.41 8.03 9.86
CA GLU A 126 -4.42 8.24 11.31
C GLU A 126 -5.53 7.42 11.99
N ASN A 127 -6.77 7.53 11.49
CA ASN A 127 -7.89 6.78 12.03
C ASN A 127 -7.67 5.26 11.98
N PHE A 128 -7.06 4.76 10.92
CA PHE A 128 -6.73 3.34 10.82
C PHE A 128 -5.68 2.92 11.86
N ILE A 129 -4.59 3.65 11.96
CA ILE A 129 -3.50 3.34 12.91
C ILE A 129 -4.00 3.39 14.36
N LEU A 130 -4.83 4.36 14.71
CA LEU A 130 -5.34 4.56 16.06
C LEU A 130 -6.36 3.50 16.52
N GLN A 131 -6.82 2.61 15.63
CA GLN A 131 -7.67 1.47 16.01
C GLN A 131 -6.89 0.37 16.75
N TYR A 132 -5.61 0.37 16.64
CA TYR A 132 -4.69 -0.63 17.19
C TYR A 132 -3.74 -0.02 18.21
#